data_3528ba6bb3e19d21a562af06ea155532
#
_entry.id   3528ba6bb3e19d21a562af06ea155532
#
_cell.length_a   1.000
_cell.length_b   1.000
_cell.length_c   1.000
_cell.angle_alpha   90.00
_cell.angle_beta   90.00
_cell.angle_gamma   90.00
#
_symmetry.space_group_name_H-M   'P 1'
#
loop_
_entity.id
_entity.type
_entity.pdbx_description
1 polymer ?
#
loop_
_entity_poly.entity_id
_entity_poly.type
_entity_poly.pdbx_seq_one_letter_code
_entity_poly.pdbx_strand_id
1 'polypeptide(L)'
;LQGSVSEIEFFTKEVLPIAESIKEDGRVALEILKKYSPLLSGQNTEKPYELYLKCREEAIKVANLVNENGTIRVVVDEIIKSQLLTVPDVVRQAYMLSPSDIEDTVEEELRAWVEVMDLPINMVRSYDDYVNHRSQFDTHQGVKGLEFDRVMVIIDDSEIKGFLFSYDKLFGVKDLSN
;
A
#
# COMPACT_ATOMS: atom_id res chain seq x y z
N LEU A 1 7.65 8.58 -4.20
CA LEU A 1 6.50 7.74 -4.59
C LEU A 1 5.39 8.52 -5.33
N GLN A 2 5.71 9.52 -6.16
CA GLN A 2 4.70 10.27 -6.92
C GLN A 2 4.23 9.56 -8.21
N GLY A 3 4.74 8.38 -8.53
CA GLY A 3 4.45 7.65 -9.78
C GLY A 3 3.58 6.41 -9.65
N SER A 4 3.42 5.83 -8.46
CA SER A 4 2.86 4.48 -8.31
C SER A 4 1.45 4.44 -7.69
N VAL A 5 0.55 5.28 -8.18
CA VAL A 5 -0.84 5.29 -7.66
C VAL A 5 -1.54 3.95 -7.98
N SER A 6 -1.29 3.36 -9.15
CA SER A 6 -1.91 2.11 -9.59
C SER A 6 -1.46 0.90 -8.77
N GLU A 7 -0.18 0.82 -8.40
CA GLU A 7 0.39 -0.29 -7.65
C GLU A 7 -0.09 -0.31 -6.21
N ILE A 8 -0.18 0.86 -5.58
CA ILE A 8 -0.75 1.00 -4.23
C ILE A 8 -2.27 0.75 -4.26
N GLU A 9 -2.96 1.24 -5.29
CA GLU A 9 -4.40 0.98 -5.46
C GLU A 9 -4.72 -0.50 -5.60
N PHE A 10 -3.85 -1.29 -6.24
CA PHE A 10 -3.99 -2.74 -6.28
C PHE A 10 -4.12 -3.35 -4.87
N PHE A 11 -3.29 -2.93 -3.93
CA PHE A 11 -3.38 -3.43 -2.57
C PHE A 11 -4.57 -2.84 -1.80
N THR A 12 -4.78 -1.53 -1.88
CA THR A 12 -5.78 -0.83 -1.07
C THR A 12 -7.21 -0.99 -1.59
N LYS A 13 -7.39 -1.16 -2.92
CA LYS A 13 -8.72 -1.27 -3.54
C LYS A 13 -9.10 -2.69 -3.95
N GLU A 14 -8.13 -3.62 -4.02
CA GLU A 14 -8.41 -5.00 -4.43
C GLU A 14 -8.04 -5.99 -3.32
N VAL A 15 -6.76 -6.08 -2.93
CA VAL A 15 -6.26 -7.11 -2.00
C VAL A 15 -6.86 -6.96 -0.59
N LEU A 16 -6.73 -5.79 0.03
CA LEU A 16 -7.23 -5.54 1.39
C LEU A 16 -8.75 -5.68 1.49
N PRO A 17 -9.59 -5.09 0.61
CA PRO A 17 -11.03 -5.25 0.67
C PRO A 17 -11.50 -6.70 0.45
N ILE A 18 -10.82 -7.49 -0.39
CA ILE A 18 -11.08 -8.92 -0.51
C ILE A 18 -10.80 -9.61 0.84
N ALA A 19 -9.63 -9.36 1.42
CA ALA A 19 -9.23 -9.99 2.68
C ALA A 19 -10.16 -9.65 3.84
N GLU A 20 -10.72 -8.46 3.88
CA GLU A 20 -11.65 -8.00 4.90
C GLU A 20 -13.05 -8.60 4.72
N SER A 21 -13.58 -8.58 3.49
CA SER A 21 -14.98 -8.97 3.25
C SER A 21 -15.19 -10.46 3.06
N ILE A 22 -14.19 -11.24 2.61
CA ILE A 22 -14.38 -12.64 2.21
C ILE A 22 -14.83 -13.55 3.37
N LYS A 23 -14.48 -13.22 4.59
CA LYS A 23 -14.84 -13.96 5.81
C LYS A 23 -16.18 -13.51 6.41
N GLU A 24 -16.67 -12.36 5.99
CA GLU A 24 -17.96 -11.81 6.40
C GLU A 24 -19.06 -12.25 5.42
N ASP A 25 -19.61 -11.32 4.65
CA ASP A 25 -20.66 -11.60 3.67
C ASP A 25 -20.12 -11.85 2.24
N GLY A 26 -18.85 -11.54 2.00
CA GLY A 26 -18.14 -11.78 0.74
C GLY A 26 -18.63 -10.98 -0.46
N ARG A 27 -19.58 -10.04 -0.29
CA ARG A 27 -20.16 -9.27 -1.41
C ARG A 27 -19.14 -8.39 -2.08
N VAL A 28 -18.38 -7.62 -1.31
CA VAL A 28 -17.33 -6.74 -1.82
C VAL A 28 -16.23 -7.56 -2.51
N ALA A 29 -15.79 -8.66 -1.90
CA ALA A 29 -14.83 -9.57 -2.52
C ALA A 29 -15.33 -10.10 -3.87
N LEU A 30 -16.60 -10.51 -3.93
CA LEU A 30 -17.19 -11.01 -5.18
C LEU A 30 -17.25 -9.96 -6.29
N GLU A 31 -17.58 -8.71 -5.96
CA GLU A 31 -17.61 -7.61 -6.93
C GLU A 31 -16.21 -7.32 -7.49
N ILE A 32 -15.19 -7.29 -6.62
CA ILE A 32 -13.80 -7.09 -7.02
C ILE A 32 -13.34 -8.27 -7.89
N LEU A 33 -13.59 -9.51 -7.47
CA LEU A 33 -13.19 -10.69 -8.21
C LEU A 33 -13.87 -10.76 -9.60
N LYS A 34 -15.15 -10.41 -9.72
CA LYS A 34 -15.82 -10.32 -11.02
C LYS A 34 -15.18 -9.32 -11.97
N LYS A 35 -14.63 -8.24 -11.43
CA LYS A 35 -14.04 -7.17 -12.24
C LYS A 35 -12.59 -7.43 -12.62
N TYR A 36 -11.80 -7.99 -11.70
CA TYR A 36 -10.34 -8.01 -11.82
C TYR A 36 -9.73 -9.42 -11.84
N SER A 37 -10.51 -10.49 -11.55
CA SER A 37 -9.98 -11.84 -11.52
C SER A 37 -9.87 -12.46 -12.92
N PRO A 38 -8.67 -12.87 -13.35
CA PRO A 38 -8.50 -13.65 -14.56
C PRO A 38 -9.28 -14.98 -14.55
N LEU A 39 -9.48 -15.57 -13.38
CA LEU A 39 -10.23 -16.81 -13.21
C LEU A 39 -11.71 -16.67 -13.64
N LEU A 40 -12.31 -15.49 -13.44
CA LEU A 40 -13.72 -15.24 -13.76
C LEU A 40 -13.93 -14.59 -15.13
N SER A 41 -12.86 -14.03 -15.75
CA SER A 41 -12.94 -13.29 -17.02
C SER A 41 -12.70 -14.16 -18.26
N GLY A 42 -12.25 -15.42 -18.11
CA GLY A 42 -11.87 -16.29 -19.21
C GLY A 42 -13.06 -17.04 -19.84
N GLN A 43 -12.87 -17.53 -21.07
CA GLN A 43 -13.75 -18.56 -21.69
C GLN A 43 -13.51 -19.91 -20.99
N ASN A 44 -13.83 -19.99 -19.72
CA ASN A 44 -13.67 -21.20 -18.95
C ASN A 44 -14.77 -22.20 -19.28
N THR A 45 -14.40 -23.44 -19.55
CA THR A 45 -15.30 -24.56 -19.75
C THR A 45 -15.91 -25.10 -18.46
N GLU A 46 -15.40 -24.62 -17.31
CA GLU A 46 -15.90 -24.99 -15.99
C GLU A 46 -17.27 -24.34 -15.71
N LYS A 47 -18.08 -25.01 -14.89
CA LYS A 47 -19.38 -24.48 -14.49
C LYS A 47 -19.17 -23.22 -13.64
N PRO A 48 -19.95 -22.14 -13.84
CA PRO A 48 -19.77 -20.88 -13.11
C PRO A 48 -19.72 -21.02 -11.59
N TYR A 49 -20.46 -21.98 -11.05
CA TYR A 49 -20.47 -22.24 -9.60
C TYR A 49 -19.16 -22.87 -9.10
N GLU A 50 -18.58 -23.82 -9.81
CA GLU A 50 -17.31 -24.46 -9.46
C GLU A 50 -16.17 -23.44 -9.49
N LEU A 51 -16.19 -22.57 -10.49
CA LEU A 51 -15.24 -21.49 -10.64
C LEU A 51 -15.35 -20.46 -9.50
N TYR A 52 -16.56 -20.13 -9.11
CA TYR A 52 -16.81 -19.27 -7.95
C TYR A 52 -16.26 -19.86 -6.64
N LEU A 53 -16.51 -21.17 -6.40
CA LEU A 53 -15.98 -21.84 -5.21
C LEU A 53 -14.45 -21.82 -5.18
N LYS A 54 -13.81 -22.09 -6.32
CA LYS A 54 -12.35 -22.02 -6.47
C LYS A 54 -11.83 -20.59 -6.14
N CYS A 55 -12.42 -19.57 -6.77
CA CYS A 55 -12.05 -18.19 -6.47
C CYS A 55 -12.21 -17.83 -4.97
N ARG A 56 -13.27 -18.32 -4.34
CA ARG A 56 -13.52 -18.08 -2.92
C ARG A 56 -12.47 -18.78 -2.04
N GLU A 57 -12.08 -20.00 -2.37
CA GLU A 57 -11.03 -20.74 -1.66
C GLU A 57 -9.69 -20.02 -1.75
N GLU A 58 -9.29 -19.57 -2.94
CA GLU A 58 -8.05 -18.82 -3.14
C GLU A 58 -8.09 -17.45 -2.43
N ALA A 59 -9.22 -16.75 -2.47
CA ALA A 59 -9.39 -15.50 -1.75
C ALA A 59 -9.28 -15.68 -0.22
N ILE A 60 -9.74 -16.80 0.33
CA ILE A 60 -9.58 -17.14 1.75
C ILE A 60 -8.11 -17.37 2.09
N LYS A 61 -7.32 -18.01 1.23
CA LYS A 61 -5.87 -18.18 1.46
C LYS A 61 -5.16 -16.84 1.52
N VAL A 62 -5.41 -15.96 0.54
CA VAL A 62 -4.88 -14.59 0.55
C VAL A 62 -5.31 -13.83 1.81
N ALA A 63 -6.57 -13.92 2.20
CA ALA A 63 -7.09 -13.27 3.41
C ALA A 63 -6.41 -13.79 4.70
N ASN A 64 -6.06 -15.06 4.76
CA ASN A 64 -5.31 -15.61 5.89
C ASN A 64 -3.92 -15.00 5.97
N LEU A 65 -3.18 -14.96 4.86
CA LEU A 65 -1.85 -14.36 4.79
C LEU A 65 -1.86 -12.87 5.20
N VAL A 66 -2.87 -12.12 4.75
CA VAL A 66 -3.06 -10.72 5.13
C VAL A 66 -3.32 -10.58 6.64
N ASN A 67 -4.19 -11.43 7.20
CA ASN A 67 -4.57 -11.37 8.62
C ASN A 67 -3.43 -11.85 9.56
N GLU A 68 -2.60 -12.77 9.09
CA GLU A 68 -1.38 -13.22 9.77
C GLU A 68 -0.22 -12.24 9.64
N ASN A 69 -0.45 -11.11 8.99
CA ASN A 69 0.54 -10.07 8.73
C ASN A 69 1.78 -10.60 7.98
N GLY A 70 1.55 -11.44 7.00
CA GLY A 70 2.59 -11.92 6.09
C GLY A 70 3.26 -10.77 5.33
N THR A 71 4.43 -11.02 4.77
CA THR A 71 5.10 -10.02 3.92
C THR A 71 4.32 -9.82 2.62
N ILE A 72 4.48 -8.64 2.02
CA ILE A 72 3.86 -8.31 0.72
C ILE A 72 4.27 -9.36 -0.32
N ARG A 73 5.53 -9.81 -0.31
CA ARG A 73 6.04 -10.86 -1.20
C ARG A 73 5.23 -12.16 -1.09
N VAL A 74 4.94 -12.62 0.11
CA VAL A 74 4.17 -13.87 0.33
C VAL A 74 2.73 -13.72 -0.15
N VAL A 75 2.12 -12.56 0.07
CA VAL A 75 0.76 -12.27 -0.41
C VAL A 75 0.72 -12.22 -1.95
N VAL A 76 1.69 -11.55 -2.58
CA VAL A 76 1.83 -11.47 -4.04
C VAL A 76 2.11 -12.84 -4.64
N ASP A 77 2.94 -13.67 -4.02
CA ASP A 77 3.23 -15.04 -4.43
C ASP A 77 1.95 -15.88 -4.52
N GLU A 78 1.11 -15.84 -3.50
CA GLU A 78 -0.16 -16.56 -3.48
C GLU A 78 -1.12 -16.05 -4.56
N ILE A 79 -1.19 -14.73 -4.77
CA ILE A 79 -2.02 -14.12 -5.81
C ILE A 79 -1.56 -14.56 -7.21
N ILE A 80 -0.25 -14.59 -7.46
CA ILE A 80 0.32 -15.02 -8.75
C ILE A 80 0.05 -16.52 -8.98
N LYS A 81 0.29 -17.39 -8.00
CA LYS A 81 0.09 -18.83 -8.09
C LYS A 81 -1.37 -19.20 -8.33
N SER A 82 -2.26 -18.55 -7.62
CA SER A 82 -3.70 -18.80 -7.74
C SER A 82 -4.34 -18.12 -8.94
N GLN A 83 -3.67 -17.17 -9.58
CA GLN A 83 -4.25 -16.30 -10.61
C GLN A 83 -5.52 -15.57 -10.14
N LEU A 84 -5.60 -15.28 -8.84
CA LEU A 84 -6.78 -14.69 -8.23
C LEU A 84 -7.03 -13.27 -8.75
N LEU A 85 -5.98 -12.46 -8.88
CA LEU A 85 -6.00 -11.09 -9.36
C LEU A 85 -4.90 -10.86 -10.41
N THR A 86 -5.09 -9.86 -11.25
CA THR A 86 -4.05 -9.39 -12.17
C THR A 86 -3.08 -8.49 -11.42
N VAL A 87 -1.85 -8.97 -11.20
CA VAL A 87 -0.81 -8.21 -10.51
C VAL A 87 -0.21 -7.16 -11.45
N PRO A 88 -0.10 -5.87 -11.04
CA PRO A 88 0.55 -4.83 -11.82
C PRO A 88 1.99 -5.20 -12.22
N ASP A 89 2.43 -4.74 -13.39
CA ASP A 89 3.72 -5.17 -13.97
C ASP A 89 4.92 -4.82 -13.09
N VAL A 90 4.95 -3.63 -12.50
CA VAL A 90 6.03 -3.19 -11.59
C VAL A 90 6.08 -4.08 -10.34
N VAL A 91 4.93 -4.39 -9.74
CA VAL A 91 4.82 -5.28 -8.57
C VAL A 91 5.28 -6.69 -8.93
N ARG A 92 4.92 -7.19 -10.12
CA ARG A 92 5.36 -8.49 -10.64
C ARG A 92 6.86 -8.54 -10.87
N GLN A 93 7.44 -7.49 -11.46
CA GLN A 93 8.89 -7.38 -11.66
C GLN A 93 9.62 -7.34 -10.32
N ALA A 94 9.15 -6.54 -9.37
CA ALA A 94 9.73 -6.46 -8.04
C ALA A 94 9.67 -7.80 -7.28
N TYR A 95 8.58 -8.57 -7.44
CA TYR A 95 8.47 -9.91 -6.88
C TYR A 95 9.55 -10.86 -7.40
N MET A 96 9.91 -10.77 -8.68
CA MET A 96 10.92 -11.65 -9.33
C MET A 96 12.36 -11.31 -8.94
N LEU A 97 12.61 -10.11 -8.39
CA LEU A 97 13.94 -9.63 -8.03
C LEU A 97 14.19 -9.81 -6.53
N SER A 98 15.46 -10.07 -6.19
CA SER A 98 15.96 -9.96 -4.81
C SER A 98 16.67 -8.62 -4.62
N PRO A 99 16.77 -8.09 -3.39
CA PRO A 99 17.56 -6.89 -3.12
C PRO A 99 19.02 -6.99 -3.57
N SER A 100 19.58 -8.22 -3.61
CA SER A 100 20.95 -8.50 -4.10
C SER A 100 21.10 -8.40 -5.62
N ASP A 101 20.01 -8.47 -6.36
CA ASP A 101 20.01 -8.50 -7.83
C ASP A 101 19.83 -7.11 -8.45
N ILE A 102 19.71 -6.08 -7.60
CA ILE A 102 19.50 -4.70 -8.02
C ILE A 102 20.82 -4.07 -8.42
N GLU A 103 21.01 -3.88 -9.72
CA GLU A 103 22.09 -3.06 -10.27
C GLU A 103 21.75 -1.55 -10.17
N ASP A 104 22.79 -0.69 -10.21
CA ASP A 104 22.60 0.78 -10.18
C ASP A 104 21.80 1.32 -11.36
N THR A 105 21.62 0.53 -12.40
CA THR A 105 20.87 0.85 -13.63
C THR A 105 19.38 0.64 -13.51
N VAL A 106 18.89 0.00 -12.42
CA VAL A 106 17.46 -0.27 -12.20
C VAL A 106 16.73 1.02 -11.87
N GLU A 107 15.56 1.22 -12.46
CA GLU A 107 14.70 2.37 -12.18
C GLU A 107 14.41 2.50 -10.68
N GLU A 108 14.44 3.73 -10.17
CA GLU A 108 14.26 4.04 -8.74
C GLU A 108 12.94 3.49 -8.18
N GLU A 109 11.89 3.55 -8.98
CA GLU A 109 10.57 3.02 -8.61
C GLU A 109 10.58 1.50 -8.40
N LEU A 110 11.20 0.76 -9.31
CA LEU A 110 11.30 -0.70 -9.19
C LEU A 110 12.17 -1.10 -8.00
N ARG A 111 13.25 -0.36 -7.74
CA ARG A 111 14.11 -0.56 -6.56
C ARG A 111 13.30 -0.39 -5.27
N ALA A 112 12.52 0.69 -5.16
CA ALA A 112 11.67 0.92 -4.00
C ALA A 112 10.64 -0.21 -3.80
N TRP A 113 10.03 -0.71 -4.88
CA TRP A 113 9.10 -1.83 -4.80
C TRP A 113 9.76 -3.15 -4.37
N VAL A 114 11.00 -3.42 -4.77
CA VAL A 114 11.75 -4.61 -4.28
C VAL A 114 11.95 -4.56 -2.78
N GLU A 115 12.29 -3.39 -2.22
CA GLU A 115 12.42 -3.19 -0.77
C GLU A 115 11.07 -3.35 -0.05
N VAL A 116 9.99 -2.82 -0.65
CA VAL A 116 8.63 -2.92 -0.12
C VAL A 116 8.14 -4.37 -0.06
N MET A 117 8.58 -5.26 -0.96
CA MET A 117 8.18 -6.67 -0.98
C MET A 117 8.41 -7.41 0.35
N ASP A 118 9.44 -7.05 1.07
CA ASP A 118 9.81 -7.73 2.32
C ASP A 118 9.17 -7.09 3.57
N LEU A 119 8.40 -6.01 3.39
CA LEU A 119 7.64 -5.38 4.46
C LEU A 119 6.35 -6.17 4.77
N PRO A 120 5.88 -6.12 6.03
CA PRO A 120 4.60 -6.69 6.42
C PRO A 120 3.44 -5.99 5.71
N ILE A 121 2.42 -6.75 5.31
CA ILE A 121 1.26 -6.21 4.57
C ILE A 121 0.46 -5.16 5.36
N ASN A 122 0.52 -5.16 6.69
CA ASN A 122 -0.13 -4.13 7.52
C ASN A 122 0.43 -2.72 7.28
N MET A 123 1.64 -2.58 6.75
CA MET A 123 2.19 -1.28 6.35
C MET A 123 1.36 -0.62 5.24
N VAL A 124 0.83 -1.43 4.32
CA VAL A 124 -0.10 -0.94 3.28
C VAL A 124 -1.40 -0.44 3.91
N ARG A 125 -1.94 -1.17 4.91
CA ARG A 125 -3.14 -0.75 5.64
C ARG A 125 -2.90 0.57 6.39
N SER A 126 -1.77 0.69 7.09
CA SER A 126 -1.40 1.92 7.78
C SER A 126 -1.25 3.11 6.82
N TYR A 127 -0.72 2.87 5.62
CA TYR A 127 -0.63 3.88 4.57
C TYR A 127 -2.03 4.27 4.05
N ASP A 128 -2.91 3.31 3.79
CA ASP A 128 -4.29 3.56 3.36
C ASP A 128 -5.07 4.38 4.41
N ASP A 129 -4.92 4.03 5.70
CA ASP A 129 -5.52 4.78 6.79
C ASP A 129 -4.99 6.22 6.87
N TYR A 130 -3.70 6.42 6.64
CA TYR A 130 -3.09 7.74 6.60
C TYR A 130 -3.63 8.59 5.44
N VAL A 131 -3.65 8.05 4.23
CA VAL A 131 -4.11 8.77 3.02
C VAL A 131 -5.61 9.11 3.09
N ASN A 132 -6.40 8.23 3.71
CA ASN A 132 -7.85 8.44 3.87
C ASN A 132 -8.24 9.16 5.18
N HIS A 133 -7.30 9.81 5.86
CA HIS A 133 -7.53 10.55 7.12
C HIS A 133 -8.18 9.69 8.23
N ARG A 134 -7.91 8.38 8.25
CA ARG A 134 -8.37 7.45 9.30
C ARG A 134 -7.31 7.18 10.36
N SER A 135 -6.07 7.63 10.13
CA SER A 135 -4.96 7.48 11.08
C SER A 135 -4.99 8.56 12.16
N GLN A 136 -4.23 8.32 13.24
CA GLN A 136 -3.98 9.34 14.27
C GLN A 136 -2.99 10.43 13.80
N PHE A 137 -2.38 10.26 12.64
CA PHE A 137 -1.43 11.18 12.04
C PHE A 137 -2.03 11.80 10.79
N ASP A 138 -1.77 13.08 10.59
CA ASP A 138 -2.19 13.79 9.38
C ASP A 138 -1.14 14.81 8.96
N THR A 139 -1.24 15.28 7.72
CA THR A 139 -0.35 16.32 7.21
C THR A 139 -0.64 17.66 7.87
N HIS A 140 0.35 18.55 7.87
CA HIS A 140 0.16 19.94 8.29
C HIS A 140 -1.02 20.64 7.59
N GLN A 141 -1.29 20.30 6.33
CA GLN A 141 -2.43 20.84 5.60
C GLN A 141 -3.76 20.17 5.99
N GLY A 142 -3.73 18.89 6.31
CA GLY A 142 -4.92 18.13 6.73
C GLY A 142 -5.48 18.61 8.09
N VAL A 143 -4.62 19.06 8.99
CA VAL A 143 -5.03 19.58 10.31
C VAL A 143 -5.36 21.09 10.30
N LYS A 144 -5.16 21.77 9.17
CA LYS A 144 -5.43 23.21 9.06
C LYS A 144 -6.92 23.51 9.23
N GLY A 145 -7.25 24.33 10.21
CA GLY A 145 -8.62 24.71 10.54
C GLY A 145 -9.31 23.77 11.54
N LEU A 146 -8.63 22.74 12.02
CA LEU A 146 -9.11 21.91 13.12
C LEU A 146 -8.77 22.57 14.46
N GLU A 147 -9.65 22.41 15.45
CA GLU A 147 -9.45 22.89 16.82
C GLU A 147 -9.11 21.70 17.72
N PHE A 148 -8.10 21.88 18.57
CA PHE A 148 -7.63 20.86 19.52
C PHE A 148 -7.56 21.46 20.92
N ASP A 149 -7.97 20.71 21.93
CA ASP A 149 -7.90 21.12 23.34
C ASP A 149 -6.46 21.36 23.81
N ARG A 150 -5.51 20.65 23.22
CA ARG A 150 -4.07 20.78 23.51
C ARG A 150 -3.28 20.64 22.22
N VAL A 151 -2.34 21.54 22.01
CA VAL A 151 -1.41 21.52 20.87
C VAL A 151 0.01 21.59 21.40
N MET A 152 0.87 20.66 20.94
CA MET A 152 2.31 20.74 21.11
C MET A 152 2.95 20.96 19.75
N VAL A 153 3.70 22.05 19.60
CA VAL A 153 4.43 22.34 18.36
C VAL A 153 5.90 22.01 18.59
N ILE A 154 6.43 21.10 17.79
CA ILE A 154 7.86 20.78 17.74
C ILE A 154 8.45 21.58 16.59
N ILE A 155 9.42 22.43 16.92
CA ILE A 155 10.11 23.28 15.96
C ILE A 155 11.53 22.75 15.84
N ASP A 156 11.89 22.25 14.65
CA ASP A 156 13.23 21.73 14.36
C ASP A 156 13.75 22.35 13.07
N ASP A 157 14.88 23.04 13.19
CA ASP A 157 15.57 23.68 12.07
C ASP A 157 16.56 22.73 11.36
N SER A 158 16.82 21.53 11.90
CA SER A 158 17.87 20.63 11.41
C SER A 158 17.64 20.13 9.97
N GLU A 159 16.37 20.03 9.56
CA GLU A 159 15.98 19.55 8.23
C GLU A 159 15.66 20.68 7.24
N ILE A 160 15.67 21.96 7.70
CA ILE A 160 15.34 23.10 6.83
C ILE A 160 16.51 23.40 5.90
N LYS A 161 16.41 22.99 4.65
CA LYS A 161 17.41 23.26 3.59
C LYS A 161 17.32 24.67 3.00
N GLY A 162 16.47 25.54 3.54
CA GLY A 162 16.24 26.90 3.03
C GLY A 162 17.09 27.95 3.72
N PHE A 163 17.90 28.69 2.95
CA PHE A 163 18.75 29.77 3.45
C PHE A 163 17.96 30.95 4.07
N LEU A 164 16.70 31.12 3.73
CA LEU A 164 15.92 32.33 4.03
C LEU A 164 15.05 32.21 5.30
N PHE A 165 14.82 31.01 5.84
CA PHE A 165 13.96 30.85 6.99
C PHE A 165 14.62 29.94 8.04
N SER A 166 14.66 30.39 9.27
CA SER A 166 15.06 29.60 10.43
C SER A 166 14.23 30.03 11.63
N TYR A 167 13.67 29.11 12.35
CA TYR A 167 12.95 29.37 13.58
C TYR A 167 13.86 29.95 14.64
N ASP A 168 15.13 29.53 14.72
CA ASP A 168 16.13 30.09 15.61
C ASP A 168 16.31 31.61 15.41
N LYS A 169 16.30 32.07 14.14
CA LYS A 169 16.36 33.48 13.79
C LYS A 169 15.05 34.21 14.10
N LEU A 170 13.91 33.57 13.82
CA LEU A 170 12.59 34.16 14.05
C LEU A 170 12.33 34.41 15.54
N PHE A 171 12.77 33.48 16.41
CA PHE A 171 12.61 33.59 17.86
C PHE A 171 13.79 34.26 18.57
N GLY A 172 14.76 34.80 17.85
CA GLY A 172 15.88 35.58 18.42
C GLY A 172 16.95 34.73 19.14
N VAL A 173 17.00 33.42 18.86
CA VAL A 173 18.03 32.53 19.40
C VAL A 173 19.36 32.70 18.65
N LYS A 174 19.29 33.06 17.37
CA LYS A 174 20.45 33.43 16.53
C LYS A 174 20.29 34.83 15.95
N ASP A 175 21.40 35.58 15.87
CA ASP A 175 21.39 36.93 15.29
C ASP A 175 21.04 36.89 13.78
N LEU A 176 20.31 37.91 13.35
CA LEU A 176 19.89 38.11 11.96
C LEU A 176 21.05 38.51 11.01
N SER A 177 22.24 38.76 11.58
CA SER A 177 23.39 39.28 10.84
C SER A 177 24.32 38.19 10.32
N ASN A 178 23.80 37.26 9.47
CA ASN A 178 24.68 36.53 8.53
C ASN A 178 23.83 35.84 7.48
#